data_9df9137060227957556263d2edbee06a
#
_entry.id   9df9137060227957556263d2edbee06a
#
_cell.length_a   1.000
_cell.length_b   1.000
_cell.length_c   1.000
_cell.angle_alpha   90.00
_cell.angle_beta   90.00
_cell.angle_gamma   90.00
#
_symmetry.space_group_name_H-M   'P 1'
#
loop_
_entity.id
_entity.type
_entity.pdbx_description
1 polymer ?
#
loop_
_entity_poly.entity_id
_entity_poly.type
_entity_poly.pdbx_seq_one_letter_code
_entity_poly.pdbx_strand_id
1 'polypeptide(L)'
;MKYAQLLLLSLISIFTACQSNNKVEAITEKIKLYAFSDSIQTDTFKIKLVGSKSDDMSLVFTIVNFDGVQIYKEEVKATQLLKSYLASEDLKKESDKIRFLNDQVNLFFDEEHFLEPAVTTNQEPDNNTPDKAFYEELKQSQLNGFYYSLGKDTSIYIAWSTKEQKVKIYYQCC
;
A
#
# COMPACT_ATOMS: atom_id res chain seq x y z
N MET A 1 -50.08 53.59 16.25
CA MET A 1 -49.43 53.03 15.09
C MET A 1 -47.90 53.07 15.20
N LYS A 2 -47.32 52.54 16.29
CA LYS A 2 -45.85 52.54 16.52
C LYS A 2 -45.25 51.13 16.82
N TYR A 3 -46.06 50.09 16.77
CA TYR A 3 -45.61 48.72 17.10
C TYR A 3 -45.62 47.73 15.91
N ALA A 4 -46.07 48.19 14.73
CA ALA A 4 -46.10 47.33 13.56
C ALA A 4 -44.80 47.26 12.75
N GLN A 5 -43.78 48.09 13.06
CA GLN A 5 -42.49 48.13 12.37
C GLN A 5 -41.39 47.30 13.06
N LEU A 6 -41.63 46.79 14.24
CA LEU A 6 -40.64 46.00 15.02
C LEU A 6 -40.76 44.50 14.80
N LEU A 7 -41.78 44.02 14.11
CA LEU A 7 -42.03 42.61 13.85
C LEU A 7 -41.51 42.10 12.50
N LEU A 8 -40.97 43.00 11.67
CA LEU A 8 -40.48 42.63 10.34
C LEU A 8 -38.97 42.44 10.23
N LEU A 9 -38.25 42.66 11.34
CA LEU A 9 -36.75 42.52 11.40
C LEU A 9 -36.25 41.24 12.04
N SER A 10 -37.10 40.33 12.46
CA SER A 10 -36.69 39.11 13.19
C SER A 10 -36.74 37.82 12.33
N LEU A 11 -36.95 37.90 11.02
CA LEU A 11 -37.09 36.72 10.19
C LEU A 11 -35.93 36.52 9.14
N ILE A 12 -34.78 37.21 9.33
CA ILE A 12 -33.60 37.00 8.55
C ILE A 12 -32.52 36.42 9.45
N SER A 13 -32.75 35.23 9.97
CA SER A 13 -31.70 34.48 10.61
C SER A 13 -31.84 33.00 10.25
N ILE A 14 -30.68 32.46 9.90
CA ILE A 14 -30.36 31.03 9.94
C ILE A 14 -30.79 30.23 8.71
N PHE A 15 -30.15 30.52 7.57
CA PHE A 15 -29.68 29.46 6.68
C PHE A 15 -28.13 29.45 6.70
N THR A 16 -27.54 29.20 7.85
CA THR A 16 -26.19 28.62 7.87
C THR A 16 -26.35 27.18 7.43
N ALA A 17 -26.32 26.95 6.13
CA ALA A 17 -26.11 25.63 5.58
C ALA A 17 -24.79 25.12 6.14
N CYS A 18 -24.85 24.18 7.08
CA CYS A 18 -23.74 23.31 7.41
C CYS A 18 -23.36 22.58 6.11
N GLN A 19 -22.43 23.14 5.33
CA GLN A 19 -21.63 22.34 4.44
C GLN A 19 -20.78 21.45 5.35
N SER A 20 -21.25 20.25 5.63
CA SER A 20 -20.40 19.18 6.09
C SER A 20 -19.46 18.88 4.93
N ASN A 21 -18.29 19.51 4.95
CA ASN A 21 -17.15 19.03 4.23
C ASN A 21 -16.83 17.66 4.84
N ASN A 22 -17.42 16.61 4.33
CA ASN A 22 -16.92 15.26 4.47
C ASN A 22 -15.56 15.24 3.73
N LYS A 23 -14.54 15.78 4.40
CA LYS A 23 -13.15 15.48 4.07
C LYS A 23 -13.05 13.99 4.33
N VAL A 24 -13.14 13.19 3.29
CA VAL A 24 -12.69 11.79 3.33
C VAL A 24 -11.24 11.90 3.76
N GLU A 25 -10.97 11.54 5.00
CA GLU A 25 -9.63 11.55 5.55
C GLU A 25 -8.84 10.52 4.74
N ALA A 26 -7.94 11.00 3.89
CA ALA A 26 -7.20 10.14 3.01
C ALA A 26 -6.34 9.22 3.89
N ILE A 27 -6.52 7.91 3.76
CA ILE A 27 -5.70 6.91 4.46
C ILE A 27 -4.29 7.02 3.88
N THR A 28 -3.41 7.69 4.62
CA THR A 28 -2.01 7.89 4.21
C THR A 28 -1.08 6.79 4.71
N GLU A 29 -1.58 5.87 5.54
CA GLU A 29 -0.79 4.77 6.13
C GLU A 29 -1.68 3.57 6.43
N LYS A 30 -1.15 2.35 6.16
CA LYS A 30 -1.78 1.07 6.54
C LYS A 30 -0.73 0.16 7.16
N ILE A 31 -1.11 -0.58 8.20
CA ILE A 31 -0.25 -1.50 8.93
C ILE A 31 -0.91 -2.88 8.97
N LYS A 32 -0.10 -3.92 8.77
CA LYS A 32 -0.51 -5.34 8.92
C LYS A 32 0.56 -6.09 9.70
N LEU A 33 0.16 -6.92 10.64
CA LEU A 33 1.03 -7.89 11.30
C LEU A 33 0.96 -9.21 10.54
N TYR A 34 2.12 -9.80 10.25
CA TYR A 34 2.19 -11.02 9.45
C TYR A 34 3.46 -11.82 9.78
N ALA A 35 3.33 -13.13 9.93
CA ALA A 35 4.47 -14.03 10.14
C ALA A 35 5.27 -14.14 8.84
N PHE A 36 6.50 -13.60 8.79
CA PHE A 36 7.27 -13.48 7.56
C PHE A 36 8.75 -13.86 7.73
N SER A 37 9.47 -13.23 8.67
CA SER A 37 10.87 -13.59 8.96
C SER A 37 11.00 -14.77 9.94
N ASP A 38 9.91 -15.11 10.59
CA ASP A 38 9.75 -16.23 11.50
C ASP A 38 8.41 -16.92 11.24
N SER A 39 8.28 -18.21 11.57
CA SER A 39 7.06 -18.99 11.34
C SER A 39 5.98 -18.79 12.40
N ILE A 40 6.31 -18.17 13.54
CA ILE A 40 5.43 -18.01 14.70
C ILE A 40 5.26 -16.54 15.05
N GLN A 41 6.37 -15.79 15.06
CA GLN A 41 6.37 -14.38 15.43
C GLN A 41 5.97 -13.50 14.24
N THR A 42 5.24 -12.41 14.51
CA THR A 42 4.78 -11.52 13.46
C THR A 42 5.69 -10.32 13.29
N ASP A 43 5.96 -9.99 12.03
CA ASP A 43 6.61 -8.77 11.60
C ASP A 43 5.58 -7.69 11.33
N THR A 44 5.99 -6.44 11.40
CA THR A 44 5.14 -5.27 11.12
C THR A 44 5.37 -4.80 9.69
N PHE A 45 4.39 -5.01 8.84
CA PHE A 45 4.30 -4.48 7.48
C PHE A 45 3.65 -3.10 7.51
N LYS A 46 4.26 -2.12 6.89
CA LYS A 46 3.73 -0.77 6.83
C LYS A 46 3.89 -0.17 5.44
N ILE A 47 2.78 0.31 4.87
CA ILE A 47 2.77 1.15 3.67
C ILE A 47 2.32 2.55 4.04
N LYS A 48 3.01 3.55 3.52
CA LYS A 48 2.70 4.96 3.76
C LYS A 48 2.79 5.77 2.47
N LEU A 49 1.81 6.62 2.23
CA LEU A 49 1.88 7.66 1.20
C LEU A 49 2.49 8.92 1.82
N VAL A 50 3.60 9.39 1.26
CA VAL A 50 4.31 10.59 1.69
C VAL A 50 4.35 11.62 0.56
N GLY A 51 4.42 12.92 0.88
CA GLY A 51 4.34 14.01 -0.07
C GLY A 51 3.00 14.73 -0.02
N SER A 52 2.84 15.77 -0.82
CA SER A 52 1.66 16.65 -0.80
C SER A 52 0.96 16.79 -2.16
N LYS A 53 1.68 16.53 -3.25
CA LYS A 53 1.18 16.55 -4.62
C LYS A 53 1.58 15.28 -5.35
N SER A 54 0.82 14.88 -6.35
CA SER A 54 1.05 13.62 -7.06
C SER A 54 2.42 13.51 -7.73
N ASP A 55 3.08 14.62 -8.01
CA ASP A 55 4.41 14.67 -8.63
C ASP A 55 5.57 14.57 -7.61
N ASP A 56 5.31 14.89 -6.33
CA ASP A 56 6.27 14.77 -5.22
C ASP A 56 5.97 13.58 -4.28
N MET A 57 4.86 12.89 -4.49
CA MET A 57 4.44 11.77 -3.65
C MET A 57 5.25 10.49 -3.91
N SER A 58 5.36 9.68 -2.86
CA SER A 58 5.90 8.32 -2.92
C SER A 58 5.11 7.39 -2.00
N LEU A 59 4.95 6.13 -2.40
CA LEU A 59 4.55 5.04 -1.52
C LEU A 59 5.81 4.45 -0.90
N VAL A 60 5.88 4.44 0.43
CA VAL A 60 7.00 3.89 1.19
C VAL A 60 6.53 2.64 1.91
N PHE A 61 7.02 1.49 1.46
CA PHE A 61 6.76 0.19 2.06
C PHE A 61 7.94 -0.21 2.94
N THR A 62 7.66 -0.63 4.17
CA THR A 62 8.67 -1.12 5.12
C THR A 62 8.19 -2.37 5.83
N ILE A 63 9.14 -3.24 6.19
CA ILE A 63 8.92 -4.36 7.09
C ILE A 63 9.88 -4.21 8.27
N VAL A 64 9.34 -4.27 9.47
CA VAL A 64 10.10 -4.29 10.73
C VAL A 64 9.87 -5.66 11.36
N ASN A 65 10.93 -6.40 11.66
CA ASN A 65 10.81 -7.71 12.25
C ASN A 65 10.35 -7.65 13.72
N PHE A 66 10.05 -8.80 14.28
CA PHE A 66 9.60 -8.93 15.68
C PHE A 66 10.61 -8.40 16.72
N ASP A 67 11.90 -8.28 16.39
CA ASP A 67 12.93 -7.65 17.23
C ASP A 67 12.97 -6.12 17.10
N GLY A 68 12.12 -5.53 16.27
CA GLY A 68 12.07 -4.08 16.03
C GLY A 68 13.10 -3.59 15.00
N VAL A 69 13.74 -4.48 14.24
CA VAL A 69 14.72 -4.15 13.22
C VAL A 69 14.03 -3.99 11.87
N GLN A 70 14.27 -2.88 11.16
CA GLN A 70 13.80 -2.71 9.79
C GLN A 70 14.58 -3.64 8.85
N ILE A 71 13.92 -4.66 8.31
CA ILE A 71 14.49 -5.69 7.44
C ILE A 71 14.20 -5.45 5.96
N TYR A 72 13.25 -4.55 5.63
CA TYR A 72 12.92 -4.20 4.26
C TYR A 72 12.46 -2.76 4.13
N LYS A 73 12.81 -2.12 3.01
CA LYS A 73 12.28 -0.83 2.61
C LYS A 73 12.28 -0.73 1.09
N GLU A 74 11.14 -0.31 0.56
CA GLU A 74 10.97 0.05 -0.85
C GLU A 74 10.26 1.39 -0.95
N GLU A 75 10.65 2.21 -1.94
CA GLU A 75 10.03 3.49 -2.22
C GLU A 75 9.65 3.57 -3.70
N VAL A 76 8.35 3.63 -3.95
CA VAL A 76 7.78 3.74 -5.29
C VAL A 76 7.32 5.17 -5.54
N LYS A 77 7.90 5.85 -6.51
CA LYS A 77 7.47 7.20 -6.89
C LYS A 77 6.06 7.18 -7.47
N ALA A 78 5.20 8.07 -6.97
CA ALA A 78 3.83 8.18 -7.44
C ALA A 78 3.75 8.45 -8.96
N THR A 79 4.68 9.24 -9.49
CA THR A 79 4.77 9.51 -10.94
C THR A 79 5.02 8.26 -11.77
N GLN A 80 5.83 7.30 -11.27
CA GLN A 80 6.07 6.03 -11.93
C GLN A 80 4.81 5.16 -11.91
N LEU A 81 4.17 5.05 -10.73
CA LEU A 81 2.94 4.29 -10.54
C LEU A 81 1.81 4.85 -11.42
N LEU A 82 1.53 6.16 -11.33
CA LEU A 82 0.49 6.83 -12.12
C LEU A 82 0.71 6.64 -13.62
N LYS A 83 1.96 6.71 -14.10
CA LYS A 83 2.29 6.53 -15.53
C LYS A 83 1.82 5.17 -16.06
N SER A 84 1.92 4.11 -15.29
CA SER A 84 1.51 2.76 -15.72
C SER A 84 -0.02 2.60 -15.82
N TYR A 85 -0.80 3.51 -15.21
CA TYR A 85 -2.26 3.47 -15.23
C TYR A 85 -2.93 4.53 -16.12
N LEU A 86 -2.16 5.46 -16.73
CA LEU A 86 -2.72 6.55 -17.56
C LEU A 86 -3.59 6.07 -18.72
N ALA A 87 -3.37 4.88 -19.24
CA ALA A 87 -4.14 4.32 -20.35
C ALA A 87 -5.49 3.70 -19.90
N SER A 88 -5.63 3.34 -18.63
CA SER A 88 -6.80 2.61 -18.10
C SER A 88 -7.61 3.43 -17.11
N GLU A 89 -7.05 4.50 -16.53
CA GLU A 89 -7.67 5.33 -15.50
C GLU A 89 -7.77 6.81 -15.93
N ASP A 90 -8.86 7.48 -15.57
CA ASP A 90 -9.00 8.92 -15.81
C ASP A 90 -8.29 9.72 -14.70
N LEU A 91 -6.96 9.89 -14.86
CA LEU A 91 -6.07 10.55 -13.91
C LEU A 91 -5.71 11.98 -14.34
N LYS A 92 -6.64 12.72 -14.98
CA LYS A 92 -6.38 14.08 -15.49
C LYS A 92 -6.26 15.12 -14.38
N LYS A 93 -7.09 15.00 -13.34
CA LYS A 93 -7.12 15.97 -12.23
C LYS A 93 -6.22 15.52 -11.11
N GLU A 94 -5.63 16.47 -10.40
CA GLU A 94 -4.81 16.20 -9.22
C GLU A 94 -5.58 15.42 -8.14
N SER A 95 -6.85 15.78 -7.90
CA SER A 95 -7.72 15.06 -6.96
C SER A 95 -7.92 13.58 -7.31
N ASP A 96 -8.00 13.26 -8.61
CA ASP A 96 -8.21 11.89 -9.07
C ASP A 96 -6.92 11.07 -8.90
N LYS A 97 -5.76 11.67 -9.16
CA LYS A 97 -4.45 11.06 -8.89
C LYS A 97 -4.25 10.77 -7.39
N ILE A 98 -4.53 11.75 -6.53
CA ILE A 98 -4.40 11.57 -5.07
C ILE A 98 -5.37 10.50 -4.57
N ARG A 99 -6.62 10.49 -5.05
CA ARG A 99 -7.57 9.42 -4.71
C ARG A 99 -7.05 8.05 -5.13
N PHE A 100 -6.60 7.91 -6.38
CA PHE A 100 -6.01 6.67 -6.89
C PHE A 100 -4.83 6.19 -6.01
N LEU A 101 -3.90 7.09 -5.63
CA LEU A 101 -2.77 6.75 -4.78
C LEU A 101 -3.20 6.28 -3.37
N ASN A 102 -4.25 6.88 -2.80
CA ASN A 102 -4.83 6.42 -1.54
C ASN A 102 -5.49 5.04 -1.69
N ASP A 103 -6.16 4.79 -2.81
CA ASP A 103 -6.74 3.46 -3.10
C ASP A 103 -5.64 2.40 -3.21
N GLN A 104 -4.46 2.73 -3.79
CA GLN A 104 -3.30 1.82 -3.80
C GLN A 104 -2.80 1.50 -2.39
N VAL A 105 -2.77 2.48 -1.45
CA VAL A 105 -2.45 2.22 -0.04
C VAL A 105 -3.48 1.29 0.61
N ASN A 106 -4.77 1.49 0.32
CA ASN A 106 -5.85 0.67 0.88
C ASN A 106 -5.76 -0.79 0.42
N LEU A 107 -5.44 -1.01 -0.84
CA LEU A 107 -5.37 -2.34 -1.46
C LEU A 107 -4.03 -3.04 -1.21
N PHE A 108 -2.99 -2.32 -0.76
CA PHE A 108 -1.63 -2.84 -0.67
C PHE A 108 -1.47 -4.09 0.20
N PHE A 109 -2.28 -4.25 1.24
CA PHE A 109 -2.29 -5.40 2.15
C PHE A 109 -3.58 -6.21 2.02
N ASP A 110 -4.09 -6.40 0.80
CA ASP A 110 -5.17 -7.34 0.55
C ASP A 110 -4.69 -8.77 0.78
N GLU A 111 -5.57 -9.65 1.23
CA GLU A 111 -5.22 -11.00 1.67
C GLU A 111 -4.51 -11.82 0.60
N GLU A 112 -4.82 -11.60 -0.67
CA GLU A 112 -4.18 -12.29 -1.78
C GLU A 112 -2.68 -12.00 -1.94
N HIS A 113 -2.20 -10.88 -1.39
CA HIS A 113 -0.79 -10.50 -1.44
C HIS A 113 0.08 -11.30 -0.46
N PHE A 114 -0.53 -11.99 0.51
CA PHE A 114 0.13 -12.80 1.52
C PHE A 114 0.11 -14.27 1.11
N LEU A 115 1.29 -14.84 0.96
CA LEU A 115 1.50 -16.19 0.45
C LEU A 115 1.93 -17.13 1.57
N GLU A 116 1.17 -18.19 1.80
CA GLU A 116 1.36 -19.13 2.91
C GLU A 116 1.43 -20.59 2.40
N PRO A 117 2.61 -21.10 2.15
CA PRO A 117 3.94 -20.50 2.20
C PRO A 117 4.28 -19.68 0.94
N ALA A 118 5.45 -18.97 0.95
CA ALA A 118 5.99 -18.25 -0.21
C ALA A 118 6.09 -19.14 -1.46
N VAL A 119 6.55 -20.36 -1.27
CA VAL A 119 6.72 -21.38 -2.33
C VAL A 119 6.29 -22.74 -1.76
N THR A 120 5.38 -23.41 -2.48
CA THR A 120 4.98 -24.77 -2.12
C THR A 120 6.05 -25.80 -2.56
N THR A 121 6.05 -26.97 -1.93
CA THR A 121 7.03 -28.04 -2.24
C THR A 121 6.97 -28.55 -3.68
N ASN A 122 5.81 -28.39 -4.35
CA ASN A 122 5.58 -28.89 -5.71
C ASN A 122 5.85 -27.85 -6.80
N GLN A 123 6.12 -26.59 -6.42
CA GLN A 123 6.45 -25.53 -7.38
C GLN A 123 7.90 -25.64 -7.83
N GLU A 124 8.15 -25.34 -9.10
CA GLU A 124 9.50 -25.33 -9.67
C GLU A 124 9.90 -23.92 -10.13
N PRO A 125 11.18 -23.54 -9.98
CA PRO A 125 11.66 -22.24 -10.43
C PRO A 125 11.65 -22.16 -11.97
N ASP A 126 11.19 -21.03 -12.49
CA ASP A 126 11.15 -20.73 -13.92
C ASP A 126 12.11 -19.60 -14.31
N ASN A 127 11.89 -19.00 -15.50
CA ASN A 127 12.70 -17.89 -16.00
C ASN A 127 12.51 -16.57 -15.24
N ASN A 128 11.44 -16.46 -14.44
CA ASN A 128 11.13 -15.30 -13.62
C ASN A 128 11.71 -15.43 -12.19
N THR A 129 12.44 -16.51 -11.92
CA THR A 129 13.11 -16.78 -10.65
C THR A 129 14.56 -16.28 -10.72
N PRO A 130 14.89 -15.13 -10.10
CA PRO A 130 16.22 -14.53 -10.20
C PRO A 130 17.29 -15.31 -9.44
N ASP A 131 16.92 -16.02 -8.36
CA ASP A 131 17.82 -16.81 -7.52
C ASP A 131 17.20 -18.18 -7.20
N LYS A 132 17.60 -19.19 -7.99
CA LYS A 132 17.10 -20.56 -7.83
C LYS A 132 17.52 -21.20 -6.52
N ALA A 133 18.69 -20.85 -5.99
CA ALA A 133 19.15 -21.38 -4.70
C ALA A 133 18.30 -20.87 -3.55
N PHE A 134 17.93 -19.60 -3.59
CA PHE A 134 16.98 -19.01 -2.64
C PHE A 134 15.57 -19.59 -2.79
N TYR A 135 15.12 -19.84 -4.02
CA TYR A 135 13.84 -20.49 -4.27
C TYR A 135 13.76 -21.88 -3.60
N GLU A 136 14.83 -22.69 -3.73
CA GLU A 136 14.92 -24.01 -3.06
C GLU A 136 15.03 -23.87 -1.53
N GLU A 137 15.66 -22.82 -1.00
CA GLU A 137 15.64 -22.53 0.44
C GLU A 137 14.21 -22.30 0.93
N LEU A 138 13.39 -21.56 0.18
CA LEU A 138 11.98 -21.29 0.52
C LEU A 138 11.13 -22.58 0.51
N LYS A 139 11.36 -23.48 -0.46
CA LYS A 139 10.70 -24.80 -0.47
C LYS A 139 11.00 -25.62 0.77
N GLN A 140 12.20 -25.47 1.34
CA GLN A 140 12.61 -26.20 2.56
C GLN A 140 12.12 -25.51 3.85
N SER A 141 12.22 -24.19 3.93
CA SER A 141 11.85 -23.43 5.13
C SER A 141 10.34 -23.29 5.31
N GLN A 142 9.58 -23.34 4.22
CA GLN A 142 8.14 -23.11 4.20
C GLN A 142 7.71 -21.78 4.85
N LEU A 143 8.63 -20.80 4.87
CA LEU A 143 8.30 -19.45 5.32
C LEU A 143 7.34 -18.77 4.36
N ASN A 144 6.60 -17.84 4.89
CA ASN A 144 5.62 -17.06 4.13
C ASN A 144 6.28 -16.04 3.20
N GLY A 145 5.55 -15.66 2.18
CA GLY A 145 5.93 -14.64 1.23
C GLY A 145 4.95 -13.49 1.17
N PHE A 146 5.36 -12.45 0.49
CA PHE A 146 4.51 -11.31 0.18
C PHE A 146 4.79 -10.83 -1.23
N TYR A 147 3.74 -10.45 -1.99
CA TYR A 147 3.96 -9.79 -3.25
C TYR A 147 3.28 -8.43 -3.31
N TYR A 148 3.84 -7.54 -4.11
CA TYR A 148 3.29 -6.22 -4.39
C TYR A 148 3.62 -5.81 -5.83
N SER A 149 2.86 -4.87 -6.37
CA SER A 149 3.04 -4.40 -7.74
C SER A 149 3.67 -3.01 -7.79
N LEU A 150 4.64 -2.84 -8.71
CA LEU A 150 5.27 -1.55 -9.03
C LEU A 150 4.61 -0.87 -10.24
N GLY A 151 3.31 -0.96 -10.31
CA GLY A 151 2.51 -0.53 -11.45
C GLY A 151 1.72 -1.70 -12.03
N LYS A 152 1.24 -1.54 -13.26
CA LYS A 152 0.32 -2.51 -13.88
C LYS A 152 1.01 -3.79 -14.37
N ASP A 153 2.29 -3.69 -14.73
CA ASP A 153 2.99 -4.73 -15.49
C ASP A 153 4.15 -5.38 -14.72
N THR A 154 4.29 -5.11 -13.42
CA THR A 154 5.42 -5.66 -12.65
C THR A 154 4.99 -6.03 -11.24
N SER A 155 5.01 -7.32 -10.95
CA SER A 155 4.79 -7.88 -9.62
C SER A 155 6.11 -8.40 -9.03
N ILE A 156 6.41 -7.99 -7.79
CA ILE A 156 7.61 -8.35 -7.04
C ILE A 156 7.21 -9.25 -5.88
N TYR A 157 7.81 -10.41 -5.81
CA TYR A 157 7.58 -11.42 -4.77
C TYR A 157 8.80 -11.49 -3.85
N ILE A 158 8.59 -11.25 -2.58
CA ILE A 158 9.64 -11.19 -1.56
C ILE A 158 9.40 -12.23 -0.47
N ALA A 159 10.50 -12.74 0.10
CA ALA A 159 10.50 -13.59 1.27
C ALA A 159 11.80 -13.41 2.07
N TRP A 160 11.81 -13.93 3.29
CA TRP A 160 12.97 -13.89 4.16
C TRP A 160 13.95 -15.04 3.86
N SER A 161 15.22 -14.75 3.66
CA SER A 161 16.29 -15.75 3.63
C SER A 161 16.86 -15.96 5.02
N THR A 162 16.68 -17.14 5.57
CA THR A 162 17.27 -17.54 6.85
C THR A 162 18.78 -17.69 6.76
N LYS A 163 19.32 -18.04 5.59
CA LYS A 163 20.75 -18.17 5.34
C LYS A 163 21.46 -16.82 5.26
N GLU A 164 20.84 -15.86 4.56
CA GLU A 164 21.46 -14.56 4.34
C GLU A 164 20.98 -13.49 5.33
N GLN A 165 19.99 -13.82 6.19
CA GLN A 165 19.39 -12.91 7.19
C GLN A 165 18.92 -11.59 6.59
N LYS A 166 18.24 -11.68 5.43
CA LYS A 166 17.67 -10.53 4.72
C LYS A 166 16.47 -10.90 3.87
N VAL A 167 15.66 -9.90 3.55
CA VAL A 167 14.58 -10.05 2.56
C VAL A 167 15.16 -10.07 1.16
N LYS A 168 14.70 -11.01 0.33
CA LYS A 168 15.12 -11.18 -1.06
C LYS A 168 13.91 -11.32 -1.99
N ILE A 169 14.10 -10.92 -3.23
CA ILE A 169 13.17 -11.19 -4.32
C ILE A 169 13.38 -12.64 -4.76
N TYR A 170 12.32 -13.45 -4.73
CA TYR A 170 12.40 -14.83 -5.20
C TYR A 170 11.67 -15.05 -6.52
N TYR A 171 10.77 -14.12 -6.90
CA TYR A 171 10.06 -14.18 -8.16
C TYR A 171 9.69 -12.76 -8.62
N GLN A 172 9.71 -12.52 -9.93
CA GLN A 172 9.32 -11.24 -10.52
C GLN A 172 8.69 -11.49 -11.89
N CYS A 173 7.45 -11.00 -12.08
CA CYS A 173 6.78 -11.19 -13.36
C CYS A 173 5.82 -10.05 -13.74
N CYS A 174 5.37 -10.17 -14.95
CA CYS A 174 4.16 -9.63 -15.61
C CYS A 174 3.79 -8.23 -15.21
#